data_64590bfff914ff708b357902ff83893e
#
_entry.id   64590bfff914ff708b357902ff83893e
#
_cell.length_a   1.000
_cell.length_b   1.000
_cell.length_c   1.000
_cell.angle_alpha   90.00
_cell.angle_beta   90.00
_cell.angle_gamma   90.00
#
_symmetry.space_group_name_H-M   'P 1'
#
loop_
_entity.id
_entity.type
_entity.pdbx_description
1 polymer ?
#
loop_
_entity_poly.entity_id
_entity_poly.type
_entity_poly.pdbx_seq_one_letter_code
_entity_poly.pdbx_strand_id
1 'polypeptide(L)'
;MKYVVFFTIHLCLYISCTKKSSTATRQGSEQLVADTYEVTVDEFRTFVENTQYVTTADSFGWSGVFNPETMEWDVVENANWEKHDGKTSASGNFPVVHISYFDACAYCKWKGGRLPTAEEWDRLAGDTVILGNVWQGLFPYVDSGADGYQIRSAPVGRYEPNSNGLYDMFGNVWEWTTSIKPGKGERIIKGGSFLCDYNVCQGYIPSRYQTTMDDSGLNHLGFRCVYDPES
;
A
#
# COMPACT_ATOMS: atom_id res chain seq x y z
N MET A 1 55.59 9.74 83.02
CA MET A 1 54.22 9.92 82.62
C MET A 1 54.23 10.36 81.14
N LYS A 2 53.92 9.45 80.23
CA LYS A 2 53.88 9.73 78.76
C LYS A 2 52.43 9.75 78.37
N TYR A 3 51.94 10.87 77.83
CA TYR A 3 50.63 11.03 77.28
C TYR A 3 50.68 10.61 75.83
N VAL A 4 49.84 9.60 75.43
CA VAL A 4 49.64 9.18 74.11
C VAL A 4 48.35 9.87 73.65
N VAL A 5 48.49 10.74 72.61
CA VAL A 5 47.36 11.42 71.96
C VAL A 5 46.93 10.59 70.75
N PHE A 6 45.70 10.06 70.80
CA PHE A 6 45.07 9.40 69.65
C PHE A 6 44.44 10.44 68.69
N PHE A 7 44.94 10.51 67.46
CA PHE A 7 44.29 11.26 66.36
C PHE A 7 43.32 10.30 65.69
N THR A 8 42.05 10.56 65.84
CA THR A 8 41.00 9.90 64.99
C THR A 8 40.84 10.62 63.70
N ILE A 9 41.27 9.97 62.60
CA ILE A 9 41.06 10.46 61.24
C ILE A 9 39.63 10.07 60.84
N HIS A 10 38.75 11.08 60.65
CA HIS A 10 37.45 10.91 60.09
C HIS A 10 37.58 10.91 58.57
N LEU A 11 37.47 9.74 57.97
CA LEU A 11 37.42 9.57 56.49
C LEU A 11 36.00 9.86 56.01
N CYS A 12 35.74 11.08 55.50
CA CYS A 12 34.51 11.42 54.81
C CYS A 12 34.49 10.77 53.43
N LEU A 13 33.76 9.67 53.30
CA LEU A 13 33.42 9.07 52.04
C LEU A 13 32.38 9.95 51.32
N TYR A 14 32.85 10.75 50.34
CA TYR A 14 31.96 11.42 49.38
C TYR A 14 31.45 10.36 48.40
N ILE A 15 30.22 9.86 48.62
CA ILE A 15 29.48 9.08 47.63
C ILE A 15 28.98 10.09 46.57
N SER A 16 29.72 10.21 45.50
CA SER A 16 29.27 10.93 44.31
C SER A 16 28.19 10.12 43.61
N CYS A 17 26.94 10.45 43.88
CA CYS A 17 25.78 9.91 43.17
C CYS A 17 25.67 10.59 41.81
N THR A 18 26.38 10.07 40.82
CA THR A 18 26.15 10.47 39.40
C THR A 18 24.79 9.91 38.97
N LYS A 19 23.75 10.75 39.02
CA LYS A 19 22.50 10.49 38.31
C LYS A 19 22.83 10.38 36.83
N LYS A 20 22.88 9.15 36.28
CA LYS A 20 22.73 8.93 34.86
C LYS A 20 21.33 9.40 34.47
N SER A 21 21.25 10.60 33.93
CA SER A 21 20.07 11.06 33.19
C SER A 21 19.97 10.20 31.92
N SER A 22 19.16 9.14 32.01
CA SER A 22 18.67 8.47 30.82
C SER A 22 17.62 9.38 30.19
N THR A 23 18.07 10.32 29.36
CA THR A 23 17.20 10.98 28.39
C THR A 23 16.85 9.90 27.36
N ALA A 24 15.81 9.11 27.65
CA ALA A 24 15.09 8.41 26.63
C ALA A 24 14.45 9.51 25.75
N THR A 25 15.09 9.83 24.65
CA THR A 25 14.45 10.51 23.54
C THR A 25 13.32 9.58 23.11
N ARG A 26 12.10 9.80 23.61
CA ARG A 26 10.89 9.38 22.93
C ARG A 26 10.91 10.17 21.63
N GLN A 27 11.48 9.57 20.59
CA GLN A 27 11.12 9.85 19.23
C GLN A 27 9.64 9.43 19.15
N GLY A 28 8.72 10.37 19.34
CA GLY A 28 7.34 10.19 18.97
C GLY A 28 7.36 9.89 17.48
N SER A 29 7.19 8.62 17.11
CA SER A 29 6.87 8.28 15.74
C SER A 29 5.49 8.90 15.50
N GLU A 30 5.46 10.07 14.88
CA GLU A 30 4.24 10.60 14.30
C GLU A 30 3.71 9.50 13.41
N GLN A 31 2.54 8.94 13.79
CA GLN A 31 2.01 7.77 13.14
C GLN A 31 1.47 8.19 11.78
N LEU A 32 2.08 7.67 10.73
CA LEU A 32 1.61 7.86 9.36
C LEU A 32 0.14 7.40 9.27
N VAL A 33 -0.73 8.27 8.80
CA VAL A 33 -2.14 7.96 8.56
C VAL A 33 -2.31 7.51 7.12
N ALA A 34 -3.11 6.48 6.89
CA ALA A 34 -3.41 5.97 5.55
C ALA A 34 -4.92 5.85 5.34
N ASP A 35 -5.34 5.84 4.09
CA ASP A 35 -6.70 5.42 3.73
C ASP A 35 -6.94 4.00 4.24
N THR A 36 -8.07 3.78 4.90
CA THR A 36 -8.44 2.47 5.46
C THR A 36 -8.57 1.40 4.37
N TYR A 37 -9.01 1.80 3.19
CA TYR A 37 -9.23 0.98 2.01
C TYR A 37 -8.40 1.48 0.83
N GLU A 38 -8.29 0.66 -0.21
CA GLU A 38 -7.94 1.14 -1.55
C GLU A 38 -8.93 2.23 -1.98
N VAL A 39 -8.47 3.23 -2.73
CA VAL A 39 -9.37 4.27 -3.26
C VAL A 39 -10.43 3.64 -4.15
N THR A 40 -11.68 3.98 -3.90
CA THR A 40 -12.84 3.40 -4.59
C THR A 40 -13.19 4.16 -5.87
N VAL A 41 -13.95 3.49 -6.76
CA VAL A 41 -14.50 4.12 -7.97
C VAL A 41 -15.36 5.35 -7.64
N ASP A 42 -16.19 5.31 -6.58
CA ASP A 42 -17.02 6.47 -6.19
C ASP A 42 -16.20 7.65 -5.66
N GLU A 43 -15.15 7.38 -4.89
CA GLU A 43 -14.25 8.43 -4.44
C GLU A 43 -13.49 9.06 -5.60
N PHE A 44 -13.00 8.24 -6.54
CA PHE A 44 -12.30 8.72 -7.73
C PHE A 44 -13.23 9.47 -8.68
N ARG A 45 -14.49 9.03 -8.82
CA ARG A 45 -15.53 9.76 -9.56
C ARG A 45 -15.73 11.17 -8.98
N THR A 46 -15.81 11.28 -7.67
CA THR A 46 -15.92 12.58 -7.00
C THR A 46 -14.74 13.51 -7.34
N PHE A 47 -13.53 12.97 -7.41
CA PHE A 47 -12.34 13.72 -7.84
C PHE A 47 -12.49 14.20 -9.31
N VAL A 48 -12.82 13.29 -10.21
CA VAL A 48 -12.98 13.62 -11.64
C VAL A 48 -14.08 14.67 -11.86
N GLU A 49 -15.23 14.52 -11.20
CA GLU A 49 -16.34 15.48 -11.30
C GLU A 49 -15.96 16.88 -10.79
N ASN A 50 -15.21 16.98 -9.70
CA ASN A 50 -14.80 18.25 -9.11
C ASN A 50 -13.66 18.95 -9.88
N THR A 51 -12.81 18.18 -10.56
CA THR A 51 -11.59 18.71 -11.19
C THR A 51 -11.59 18.67 -12.70
N GLN A 52 -12.52 17.93 -13.30
CA GLN A 52 -12.56 17.61 -14.74
C GLN A 52 -11.25 16.93 -15.20
N TYR A 53 -10.66 16.14 -14.31
CA TYR A 53 -9.41 15.44 -14.59
C TYR A 53 -9.61 14.38 -15.68
N VAL A 54 -8.67 14.32 -16.62
CA VAL A 54 -8.63 13.31 -17.68
C VAL A 54 -7.49 12.36 -17.35
N THR A 55 -7.81 11.08 -17.17
CA THR A 55 -6.80 10.06 -16.82
C THR A 55 -5.90 9.70 -17.97
N THR A 56 -4.80 9.03 -17.68
CA THR A 56 -3.89 8.49 -18.70
C THR A 56 -4.63 7.50 -19.62
N ALA A 57 -5.44 6.60 -19.04
CA ALA A 57 -6.23 5.64 -19.81
C ALA A 57 -7.27 6.32 -20.70
N ASP A 58 -7.96 7.37 -20.20
CA ASP A 58 -8.90 8.17 -21.00
C ASP A 58 -8.19 8.88 -22.16
N SER A 59 -6.98 9.39 -21.92
CA SER A 59 -6.17 10.06 -22.94
C SER A 59 -5.69 9.10 -24.05
N PHE A 60 -5.37 7.86 -23.67
CA PHE A 60 -4.97 6.81 -24.62
C PHE A 60 -6.17 6.20 -25.36
N GLY A 61 -7.35 6.22 -24.75
CA GLY A 61 -8.54 5.56 -25.22
C GLY A 61 -8.54 4.04 -25.01
N TRP A 62 -7.59 3.52 -24.25
CA TRP A 62 -7.46 2.09 -23.93
C TRP A 62 -6.67 1.85 -22.66
N SER A 63 -6.75 0.63 -22.16
CA SER A 63 -5.91 0.17 -21.03
C SER A 63 -5.70 -1.34 -21.06
N GLY A 64 -4.79 -1.86 -20.23
CA GLY A 64 -4.45 -3.28 -20.16
C GLY A 64 -5.46 -4.08 -19.32
N VAL A 65 -5.99 -5.15 -19.88
CA VAL A 65 -6.86 -6.11 -19.20
C VAL A 65 -6.26 -7.51 -19.34
N PHE A 66 -6.13 -8.21 -18.21
CA PHE A 66 -5.67 -9.60 -18.24
C PHE A 66 -6.74 -10.49 -18.85
N ASN A 67 -6.34 -11.27 -19.86
CA ASN A 67 -7.19 -12.24 -20.52
C ASN A 67 -6.87 -13.64 -20.00
N PRO A 68 -7.77 -14.27 -19.23
CA PRO A 68 -7.52 -15.60 -18.65
C PRO A 68 -7.54 -16.73 -19.69
N GLU A 69 -8.12 -16.53 -20.87
CA GLU A 69 -8.18 -17.55 -21.93
C GLU A 69 -6.84 -17.68 -22.67
N THR A 70 -6.18 -16.53 -22.93
CA THR A 70 -4.88 -16.49 -23.62
C THR A 70 -3.70 -16.40 -22.65
N MET A 71 -3.97 -16.00 -21.40
CA MET A 71 -2.97 -15.76 -20.36
C MET A 71 -2.04 -14.58 -20.66
N GLU A 72 -2.53 -13.65 -21.44
CA GLU A 72 -1.82 -12.48 -21.90
C GLU A 72 -2.56 -11.21 -21.48
N TRP A 73 -1.89 -10.09 -21.62
CA TRP A 73 -2.48 -8.77 -21.44
C TRP A 73 -3.01 -8.27 -22.76
N ASP A 74 -4.33 -8.07 -22.82
CA ASP A 74 -4.97 -7.44 -23.97
C ASP A 74 -5.02 -5.93 -23.82
N VAL A 75 -4.82 -5.22 -24.92
CA VAL A 75 -5.16 -3.81 -25.04
C VAL A 75 -6.66 -3.71 -25.32
N VAL A 76 -7.41 -3.18 -24.35
CA VAL A 76 -8.86 -3.09 -24.44
C VAL A 76 -9.30 -1.64 -24.61
N GLU A 77 -9.95 -1.35 -25.73
CA GLU A 77 -10.51 -0.03 -26.02
C GLU A 77 -11.58 0.36 -24.97
N ASN A 78 -11.55 1.63 -24.58
CA ASN A 78 -12.42 2.22 -23.55
C ASN A 78 -12.30 1.60 -22.14
N ALA A 79 -11.36 0.69 -21.90
CA ALA A 79 -11.04 0.27 -20.54
C ALA A 79 -10.39 1.44 -19.78
N ASN A 80 -11.00 1.83 -18.68
CA ASN A 80 -10.60 2.95 -17.86
C ASN A 80 -11.12 2.78 -16.42
N TRP A 81 -10.91 3.77 -15.58
CA TRP A 81 -11.32 3.77 -14.17
C TRP A 81 -12.83 3.55 -13.94
N GLU A 82 -13.68 3.89 -14.91
CA GLU A 82 -15.14 3.71 -14.85
C GLU A 82 -15.60 2.38 -15.47
N LYS A 83 -14.84 1.85 -16.44
CA LYS A 83 -15.16 0.63 -17.20
C LYS A 83 -13.99 -0.32 -17.21
N HIS A 84 -13.93 -1.18 -16.22
CA HIS A 84 -12.77 -2.08 -16.02
C HIS A 84 -12.61 -3.12 -17.14
N ASP A 85 -13.67 -3.43 -17.87
CA ASP A 85 -13.69 -4.32 -19.03
C ASP A 85 -13.86 -3.57 -20.39
N GLY A 86 -13.83 -2.25 -20.37
CA GLY A 86 -14.09 -1.38 -21.51
C GLY A 86 -15.57 -1.25 -21.89
N LYS A 87 -16.50 -1.90 -21.19
CA LYS A 87 -17.93 -1.99 -21.57
C LYS A 87 -18.87 -1.64 -20.43
N THR A 88 -18.66 -2.26 -19.28
CA THR A 88 -19.59 -2.22 -18.14
C THR A 88 -19.07 -1.25 -17.07
N SER A 89 -19.94 -0.35 -16.62
CA SER A 89 -19.57 0.56 -15.51
C SER A 89 -19.29 -0.23 -14.24
N ALA A 90 -18.14 0.06 -13.61
CA ALA A 90 -17.72 -0.55 -12.38
C ALA A 90 -18.62 -0.10 -11.21
N SER A 91 -18.86 -0.98 -10.25
CA SER A 91 -19.55 -0.64 -9.00
C SER A 91 -18.73 0.34 -8.16
N GLY A 92 -19.41 1.30 -7.53
CA GLY A 92 -18.76 2.40 -6.83
C GLY A 92 -17.88 2.02 -5.65
N ASN A 93 -18.17 0.90 -4.98
CA ASN A 93 -17.42 0.39 -3.84
C ASN A 93 -16.28 -0.59 -4.20
N PHE A 94 -15.98 -0.76 -5.49
CA PHE A 94 -14.80 -1.51 -5.93
C PHE A 94 -13.58 -0.60 -5.94
N PRO A 95 -12.34 -1.16 -5.82
CA PRO A 95 -11.14 -0.37 -5.98
C PRO A 95 -11.08 0.24 -7.38
N VAL A 96 -10.66 1.49 -7.47
CA VAL A 96 -10.38 2.10 -8.77
C VAL A 96 -9.13 1.48 -9.38
N VAL A 97 -9.21 1.10 -10.64
CA VAL A 97 -8.12 0.50 -11.43
C VAL A 97 -7.94 1.22 -12.76
N HIS A 98 -7.01 0.80 -13.60
CA HIS A 98 -6.62 1.51 -14.82
C HIS A 98 -6.08 2.93 -14.55
N ILE A 99 -5.50 3.11 -13.39
CA ILE A 99 -4.94 4.37 -12.88
C ILE A 99 -3.43 4.33 -13.07
N SER A 100 -2.87 5.31 -13.76
CA SER A 100 -1.42 5.51 -13.84
C SER A 100 -0.86 6.07 -12.53
N TYR A 101 0.47 6.04 -12.37
CA TYR A 101 1.14 6.70 -11.25
C TYR A 101 0.79 8.20 -11.18
N PHE A 102 0.70 8.86 -12.34
CA PHE A 102 0.37 10.29 -12.41
C PHE A 102 -1.06 10.57 -11.95
N ASP A 103 -2.01 9.73 -12.33
CA ASP A 103 -3.42 9.84 -11.93
C ASP A 103 -3.55 9.65 -10.42
N ALA A 104 -2.88 8.64 -9.86
CA ALA A 104 -2.88 8.37 -8.43
C ALA A 104 -2.27 9.52 -7.62
N CYS A 105 -1.15 10.08 -8.10
CA CYS A 105 -0.54 11.28 -7.48
C CYS A 105 -1.48 12.50 -7.52
N ALA A 106 -2.17 12.73 -8.65
CA ALA A 106 -3.11 13.83 -8.80
C ALA A 106 -4.27 13.71 -7.82
N TYR A 107 -4.84 12.50 -7.69
CA TYR A 107 -5.90 12.22 -6.73
C TYR A 107 -5.44 12.43 -5.28
N CYS A 108 -4.34 11.79 -4.87
CA CYS A 108 -3.86 11.91 -3.49
C CYS A 108 -3.55 13.36 -3.13
N LYS A 109 -2.96 14.13 -4.04
CA LYS A 109 -2.71 15.57 -3.85
C LYS A 109 -4.02 16.36 -3.68
N TRP A 110 -5.04 16.07 -4.48
CA TRP A 110 -6.36 16.72 -4.38
C TRP A 110 -7.01 16.42 -3.01
N LYS A 111 -6.86 15.18 -2.51
CA LYS A 111 -7.37 14.75 -1.21
C LYS A 111 -6.54 15.28 -0.01
N GLY A 112 -5.42 15.95 -0.27
CA GLY A 112 -4.53 16.51 0.76
C GLY A 112 -3.48 15.53 1.28
N GLY A 113 -3.26 14.43 0.58
CA GLY A 113 -2.27 13.40 0.90
C GLY A 113 -1.26 13.16 -0.22
N ARG A 114 -0.62 12.02 -0.18
CA ARG A 114 0.35 11.52 -1.17
C ARG A 114 0.30 10.00 -1.27
N LEU A 115 0.94 9.43 -2.29
CA LEU A 115 1.21 8.00 -2.31
C LEU A 115 2.26 7.63 -1.25
N PRO A 116 2.20 6.42 -0.67
CA PRO A 116 3.25 5.92 0.24
C PRO A 116 4.54 5.62 -0.53
N THR A 117 5.68 5.62 0.15
CA THR A 117 6.86 4.88 -0.31
C THR A 117 6.62 3.38 -0.10
N ALA A 118 7.40 2.53 -0.78
CA ALA A 118 7.30 1.07 -0.58
C ALA A 118 7.59 0.67 0.89
N GLU A 119 8.52 1.38 1.55
CA GLU A 119 8.84 1.15 2.96
C GLU A 119 7.70 1.59 3.90
N GLU A 120 7.05 2.72 3.62
CA GLU A 120 5.87 3.16 4.36
C GLU A 120 4.72 2.17 4.19
N TRP A 121 4.50 1.70 2.95
CA TRP A 121 3.51 0.69 2.64
C TRP A 121 3.77 -0.60 3.44
N ASP A 122 5.02 -1.08 3.49
CA ASP A 122 5.39 -2.28 4.25
C ASP A 122 5.12 -2.10 5.76
N ARG A 123 5.40 -0.93 6.33
CA ARG A 123 5.07 -0.64 7.74
C ARG A 123 3.57 -0.64 8.00
N LEU A 124 2.78 -0.10 7.06
CA LEU A 124 1.31 -0.08 7.13
C LEU A 124 0.72 -1.48 7.01
N ALA A 125 1.27 -2.31 6.13
CA ALA A 125 0.85 -3.70 5.94
C ALA A 125 1.16 -4.57 7.16
N GLY A 126 2.30 -4.33 7.81
CA GLY A 126 2.78 -5.15 8.93
C GLY A 126 3.29 -6.52 8.47
N ASP A 127 3.72 -7.34 9.43
CA ASP A 127 4.36 -8.63 9.15
C ASP A 127 3.37 -9.80 9.04
N THR A 128 2.12 -9.60 9.46
CA THR A 128 1.10 -10.65 9.43
C THR A 128 0.27 -10.54 8.17
N VAL A 129 0.37 -11.55 7.32
CA VAL A 129 -0.43 -11.63 6.09
C VAL A 129 -1.85 -12.05 6.43
N ILE A 130 -2.82 -11.17 6.15
CA ILE A 130 -4.24 -11.48 6.14
C ILE A 130 -4.66 -11.45 4.68
N LEU A 131 -4.85 -12.64 4.11
CA LEU A 131 -5.16 -12.77 2.69
C LEU A 131 -6.54 -12.19 2.39
N GLY A 132 -6.55 -11.29 1.42
CA GLY A 132 -7.74 -10.80 0.76
C GLY A 132 -8.07 -11.62 -0.48
N ASN A 133 -8.55 -10.93 -1.50
CA ASN A 133 -8.86 -11.48 -2.80
C ASN A 133 -7.58 -11.83 -3.58
N VAL A 134 -7.26 -13.11 -3.70
CA VAL A 134 -6.12 -13.66 -4.44
C VAL A 134 -6.56 -14.85 -5.27
N TRP A 135 -5.76 -15.27 -6.23
CA TRP A 135 -6.06 -16.43 -7.07
C TRP A 135 -6.26 -17.70 -6.23
N GLN A 136 -7.36 -18.41 -6.49
CA GLN A 136 -7.79 -19.58 -5.73
C GLN A 136 -7.74 -20.86 -6.57
N GLY A 137 -6.57 -21.47 -6.73
CA GLY A 137 -6.46 -22.72 -7.46
C GLY A 137 -5.17 -22.88 -8.25
N LEU A 138 -5.24 -23.52 -9.40
CA LEU A 138 -4.09 -23.76 -10.27
C LEU A 138 -3.92 -22.61 -11.26
N PHE A 139 -3.03 -21.69 -10.91
CA PHE A 139 -2.73 -20.55 -11.81
C PHE A 139 -2.03 -21.05 -13.08
N PRO A 140 -2.46 -20.57 -14.20
CA PRO A 140 -3.53 -19.64 -14.50
C PRO A 140 -4.77 -20.33 -15.11
N TYR A 141 -4.85 -21.65 -14.98
CA TYR A 141 -5.84 -22.50 -15.65
C TYR A 141 -7.17 -22.58 -14.91
N VAL A 142 -7.15 -22.53 -13.59
CA VAL A 142 -8.33 -22.69 -12.76
C VAL A 142 -8.29 -21.75 -11.59
N ASP A 143 -9.19 -20.75 -11.61
CA ASP A 143 -9.56 -20.01 -10.42
C ASP A 143 -10.92 -20.55 -9.95
N SER A 144 -10.96 -21.12 -8.76
CA SER A 144 -12.18 -21.70 -8.19
C SER A 144 -13.19 -20.63 -7.74
N GLY A 145 -12.75 -19.39 -7.55
CA GLY A 145 -13.55 -18.34 -6.98
C GLY A 145 -14.04 -18.64 -5.57
N ALA A 146 -13.28 -19.40 -4.77
CA ALA A 146 -13.69 -19.81 -3.42
C ALA A 146 -13.87 -18.61 -2.49
N ASP A 147 -13.22 -17.48 -2.78
CA ASP A 147 -13.39 -16.19 -2.12
C ASP A 147 -14.63 -15.41 -2.60
N GLY A 148 -15.30 -15.86 -3.65
CA GLY A 148 -16.49 -15.25 -4.26
C GLY A 148 -16.20 -14.30 -5.42
N TYR A 149 -14.93 -14.11 -5.81
CA TYR A 149 -14.52 -13.14 -6.83
C TYR A 149 -13.55 -13.75 -7.85
N GLN A 150 -14.09 -14.55 -8.75
CA GLN A 150 -13.30 -15.20 -9.78
C GLN A 150 -12.72 -14.19 -10.78
N ILE A 151 -11.38 -14.13 -10.89
CA ILE A 151 -10.61 -13.34 -11.87
C ILE A 151 -11.03 -11.85 -11.93
N ARG A 152 -11.36 -11.27 -10.79
CA ARG A 152 -11.74 -9.85 -10.68
C ARG A 152 -11.50 -9.32 -9.27
N SER A 153 -11.43 -8.00 -9.13
CA SER A 153 -11.40 -7.35 -7.82
C SER A 153 -12.70 -7.61 -7.04
N ALA A 154 -12.61 -7.52 -5.72
CA ALA A 154 -13.72 -7.53 -4.78
C ALA A 154 -14.05 -6.09 -4.33
N PRO A 155 -15.25 -5.83 -3.79
CA PRO A 155 -15.52 -4.59 -3.07
C PRO A 155 -14.50 -4.39 -1.94
N VAL A 156 -14.03 -3.16 -1.74
CA VAL A 156 -13.08 -2.86 -0.67
C VAL A 156 -13.63 -3.22 0.70
N GLY A 157 -12.77 -3.64 1.63
CA GLY A 157 -13.17 -4.00 2.99
C GLY A 157 -13.98 -5.28 3.10
N ARG A 158 -13.94 -6.14 2.10
CA ARG A 158 -14.66 -7.43 2.09
C ARG A 158 -14.06 -8.44 3.05
N TYR A 159 -12.75 -8.35 3.30
CA TYR A 159 -11.98 -9.28 4.12
C TYR A 159 -11.62 -8.63 5.47
N GLU A 160 -10.95 -9.38 6.35
CA GLU A 160 -10.56 -8.87 7.66
C GLU A 160 -9.43 -7.83 7.54
N PRO A 161 -9.42 -6.79 8.39
CA PRO A 161 -8.34 -5.82 8.40
C PRO A 161 -7.09 -6.39 9.05
N ASN A 162 -5.94 -5.79 8.76
CA ASN A 162 -4.70 -6.07 9.47
C ASN A 162 -4.69 -5.44 10.88
N SER A 163 -3.60 -5.63 11.65
CA SER A 163 -3.45 -5.09 13.00
C SER A 163 -3.46 -3.56 13.09
N ASN A 164 -3.24 -2.87 11.97
CA ASN A 164 -3.31 -1.40 11.85
C ASN A 164 -4.71 -0.91 11.42
N GLY A 165 -5.69 -1.81 11.28
CA GLY A 165 -7.06 -1.49 10.86
C GLY A 165 -7.20 -1.23 9.37
N LEU A 166 -6.20 -1.62 8.55
CA LEU A 166 -6.21 -1.43 7.09
C LEU A 166 -6.67 -2.70 6.39
N TYR A 167 -7.54 -2.54 5.42
CA TYR A 167 -8.12 -3.62 4.63
C TYR A 167 -7.37 -3.82 3.32
N ASP A 168 -7.47 -5.03 2.78
CA ASP A 168 -7.03 -5.41 1.44
C ASP A 168 -5.53 -5.17 1.17
N MET A 169 -4.71 -5.12 2.25
CA MET A 169 -3.26 -4.93 2.12
C MET A 169 -2.56 -6.08 1.38
N PHE A 170 -3.18 -7.25 1.29
CA PHE A 170 -2.63 -8.44 0.64
C PHE A 170 -3.66 -9.09 -0.29
N GLY A 171 -3.59 -8.74 -1.56
CA GLY A 171 -4.53 -9.18 -2.61
C GLY A 171 -5.35 -8.01 -3.15
N ASN A 172 -6.48 -8.30 -3.72
CA ASN A 172 -7.41 -7.41 -4.40
C ASN A 172 -6.79 -6.69 -5.59
N VAL A 173 -6.15 -5.53 -5.41
CA VAL A 173 -5.38 -4.89 -6.47
C VAL A 173 -3.99 -4.49 -6.00
N TRP A 174 -3.00 -4.50 -6.91
CA TRP A 174 -1.71 -3.89 -6.66
C TRP A 174 -1.86 -2.41 -6.32
N GLU A 175 -0.99 -1.90 -5.49
CA GLU A 175 -1.01 -0.51 -5.07
C GLU A 175 0.25 0.25 -5.48
N TRP A 176 0.08 1.41 -6.10
CA TRP A 176 1.14 2.32 -6.43
C TRP A 176 1.92 2.81 -5.21
N THR A 177 3.25 2.88 -5.36
CA THR A 177 4.13 3.57 -4.41
C THR A 177 4.97 4.63 -5.12
N THR A 178 5.54 5.58 -4.35
CA THR A 178 6.48 6.57 -4.89
C THR A 178 7.87 6.00 -5.17
N SER A 179 8.17 4.79 -4.69
CA SER A 179 9.49 4.18 -4.79
C SER A 179 9.80 3.70 -6.20
N ILE A 180 11.04 3.91 -6.63
CA ILE A 180 11.56 3.52 -7.95
C ILE A 180 12.51 2.34 -7.77
N LYS A 181 12.41 1.33 -8.64
CA LYS A 181 13.36 0.23 -8.69
C LYS A 181 14.74 0.71 -9.17
N PRO A 182 15.80 0.60 -8.37
CA PRO A 182 17.13 1.00 -8.79
C PRO A 182 17.57 0.31 -10.09
N GLY A 183 18.06 1.11 -11.04
CA GLY A 183 18.57 0.61 -12.32
C GLY A 183 17.54 0.29 -13.40
N LYS A 184 16.22 0.35 -13.09
CA LYS A 184 15.16 0.12 -14.08
C LYS A 184 14.36 1.37 -14.44
N GLY A 185 14.24 2.33 -13.52
CA GLY A 185 13.37 3.51 -13.69
C GLY A 185 11.87 3.21 -13.54
N GLU A 186 11.50 1.97 -13.22
CA GLU A 186 10.12 1.53 -13.01
C GLU A 186 9.67 1.77 -11.57
N ARG A 187 8.37 2.02 -11.35
CA ARG A 187 7.77 2.16 -10.01
C ARG A 187 7.57 0.81 -9.36
N ILE A 188 7.81 0.77 -8.05
CA ILE A 188 7.47 -0.37 -7.21
C ILE A 188 5.98 -0.31 -6.90
N ILE A 189 5.29 -1.44 -7.09
CA ILE A 189 3.91 -1.68 -6.68
C ILE A 189 3.87 -2.80 -5.65
N LYS A 190 2.94 -2.72 -4.70
CA LYS A 190 2.87 -3.58 -3.51
C LYS A 190 1.52 -4.26 -3.35
N GLY A 191 1.45 -5.28 -2.50
CA GLY A 191 0.21 -5.90 -2.02
C GLY A 191 -0.23 -7.14 -2.78
N GLY A 192 0.13 -7.29 -4.03
CA GLY A 192 -0.45 -8.33 -4.89
C GLY A 192 -1.84 -7.97 -5.41
N SER A 193 -2.50 -8.88 -6.08
CA SER A 193 -3.83 -8.68 -6.63
C SER A 193 -4.61 -9.99 -6.72
N PHE A 194 -5.84 -9.92 -7.18
CA PHE A 194 -6.68 -11.09 -7.49
C PHE A 194 -6.06 -12.06 -8.52
N LEU A 195 -5.04 -11.64 -9.26
CA LEU A 195 -4.27 -12.49 -10.18
C LEU A 195 -3.06 -13.16 -9.52
N CYS A 196 -2.79 -12.87 -8.25
CA CYS A 196 -1.62 -13.41 -7.56
C CYS A 196 -1.89 -14.77 -6.96
N ASP A 197 -1.13 -15.78 -7.40
CA ASP A 197 -1.12 -17.11 -6.82
C ASP A 197 0.15 -17.35 -5.97
N TYR A 198 0.12 -18.42 -5.19
CA TYR A 198 1.22 -18.77 -4.30
C TYR A 198 2.54 -19.09 -5.03
N ASN A 199 2.48 -19.67 -6.22
CA ASN A 199 3.66 -20.19 -6.90
C ASN A 199 4.31 -19.19 -7.86
N VAL A 200 3.52 -18.28 -8.45
CA VAL A 200 3.99 -17.41 -9.55
C VAL A 200 4.23 -15.98 -9.07
N CYS A 201 3.20 -15.31 -8.60
CA CYS A 201 3.30 -13.89 -8.26
C CYS A 201 3.85 -13.66 -6.84
N GLN A 202 3.31 -14.36 -5.84
CA GLN A 202 3.63 -14.18 -4.42
C GLN A 202 3.57 -12.71 -3.95
N GLY A 203 2.88 -11.83 -4.68
CA GLY A 203 2.86 -10.40 -4.43
C GLY A 203 2.27 -10.00 -3.08
N TYR A 204 1.44 -10.85 -2.52
CA TYR A 204 0.86 -10.73 -1.18
C TYR A 204 1.82 -11.11 -0.03
N ILE A 205 3.08 -11.44 -0.32
CA ILE A 205 4.10 -11.62 0.73
C ILE A 205 4.73 -10.24 1.02
N PRO A 206 4.81 -9.77 2.28
CA PRO A 206 5.22 -8.41 2.61
C PRO A 206 6.51 -7.92 1.95
N SER A 207 7.52 -8.77 1.85
CA SER A 207 8.81 -8.44 1.23
C SER A 207 8.80 -8.40 -0.31
N ARG A 208 7.69 -8.86 -0.93
CA ARG A 208 7.58 -8.93 -2.39
C ARG A 208 7.04 -7.64 -2.98
N TYR A 209 7.38 -7.41 -4.22
CA TYR A 209 6.88 -6.30 -5.02
C TYR A 209 6.96 -6.67 -6.49
N GLN A 210 6.22 -5.94 -7.30
CA GLN A 210 6.44 -5.88 -8.75
C GLN A 210 6.82 -4.47 -9.17
N THR A 211 7.15 -4.30 -10.45
CA THR A 211 7.50 -3.00 -11.01
C THR A 211 6.78 -2.79 -12.32
N THR A 212 6.39 -1.53 -12.58
CA THR A 212 5.75 -1.14 -13.83
C THR A 212 6.11 0.31 -14.18
N MET A 213 5.80 0.71 -15.42
CA MET A 213 6.05 2.07 -15.91
C MET A 213 5.03 3.05 -15.31
N ASP A 214 5.42 4.33 -15.22
CA ASP A 214 4.60 5.39 -14.61
C ASP A 214 3.25 5.62 -15.32
N ASP A 215 3.16 5.34 -16.61
CA ASP A 215 1.98 5.49 -17.45
C ASP A 215 1.12 4.22 -17.55
N SER A 216 1.49 3.15 -16.87
CA SER A 216 0.75 1.88 -16.90
C SER A 216 -0.63 2.04 -16.27
N GLY A 217 -1.66 1.61 -16.99
CA GLY A 217 -3.00 1.36 -16.44
C GLY A 217 -3.36 -0.10 -16.66
N LEU A 218 -3.70 -0.82 -15.58
CA LEU A 218 -4.02 -2.24 -15.61
C LEU A 218 -5.27 -2.51 -14.78
N ASN A 219 -6.08 -3.53 -15.17
CA ASN A 219 -7.32 -3.87 -14.46
C ASN A 219 -7.11 -4.45 -13.05
N HIS A 220 -5.87 -4.58 -12.60
CA HIS A 220 -5.50 -5.07 -11.27
C HIS A 220 -4.56 -4.14 -10.50
N LEU A 221 -4.48 -2.88 -10.91
CA LEU A 221 -3.57 -1.88 -10.34
C LEU A 221 -4.34 -0.62 -9.95
N GLY A 222 -4.37 -0.35 -8.66
CA GLY A 222 -4.98 0.79 -8.01
C GLY A 222 -4.02 1.45 -7.02
N PHE A 223 -4.54 2.05 -5.94
CA PHE A 223 -3.72 2.75 -4.96
C PHE A 223 -4.50 3.09 -3.69
N ARG A 224 -3.77 3.48 -2.63
CA ARG A 224 -4.28 4.21 -1.45
C ARG A 224 -3.41 5.42 -1.17
N CYS A 225 -3.95 6.44 -0.51
CA CYS A 225 -3.19 7.61 -0.09
C CYS A 225 -2.72 7.48 1.36
N VAL A 226 -1.64 8.17 1.67
CA VAL A 226 -1.17 8.42 3.03
C VAL A 226 -1.16 9.93 3.31
N TYR A 227 -1.24 10.28 4.59
CA TYR A 227 -1.31 11.65 5.06
C TYR A 227 -0.19 11.85 6.07
N ASP A 228 0.62 12.87 5.84
CA ASP A 228 1.64 13.26 6.79
C ASP A 228 0.95 13.85 8.04
N PRO A 229 1.46 13.60 9.25
CA PRO A 229 0.93 14.19 10.46
C PRO A 229 0.91 15.72 10.33
N GLU A 230 -0.12 16.36 10.89
CA GLU A 230 -0.15 17.82 10.94
C GLU A 230 1.06 18.32 11.76
N SER A 231 1.90 19.15 11.12
CA SER A 231 3.10 19.77 11.70
C SER A 231 2.76 20.88 12.68
#